data_8ee437163c71499ccade0d35c169c1c2
#
_entry.id   8ee437163c71499ccade0d35c169c1c2
#
_cell.length_a   1.000
_cell.length_b   1.000
_cell.length_c   1.000
_cell.angle_alpha   90.00
_cell.angle_beta   90.00
_cell.angle_gamma   90.00
#
_symmetry.space_group_name_H-M   'P 1'
#
loop_
_entity.id
_entity.type
_entity.pdbx_description
1 polymer ?
#
loop_
_entity_poly.entity_id
_entity_poly.type
_entity_poly.pdbx_seq_one_letter_code
_entity_poly.pdbx_strand_id
1 'polypeptide(L)'
;MKRFLLSSFLVCVCISINAADTLSLNKGWRFRKGVELRSMDAGEAVDLPHTWNASDALFGNREYYRGMCTYAHELTIPETLAGKRYFLLVNAAQTIADVFIDNHFVTQHRGGYTAFVADLTPFVTPGKKHLLHIRVNNTHTTEVAPLSGDFNIYGGLYRGVDLIVTEKTCINPDFYASSGVFFKQRSVTEHLAVIDVETRLLSEDGSFDGYTVTCCIYDGDKMIASGASTEFKKEGTADVRLEVENPHLWNGKADPHLYKGVVTLTKDGREVDRRVERIGLRYYYADPDKGFFLNGHPYRLNGANVHQDRAERANAYRGNDFAEDLDIAEEMGCNALRLAHYPHSREIYHLMDERGMVAWTEIPFVNIFISNPAYRQNLLIQLKELIYQYYNHPSILSWGLFNEANSGWMEDVNEIVAELNALAHELDTTRPTMGASNQNDRFNGYPDYIAFNKYFGWYGNRFEDMADWVDKEHAGHPERCMGISEYGAGADVFQQSEDLIHPEPWGQWHPENWQTEYHINNWRILKDREYLWCNFIWVLFDFGSSGRREGTIPGRNDKGLVSYDRKIKKDAFYFYKANWNKDEQILY
;
A
#
# COMPACT_ATOMS: atom_id res chain seq x y z
N MET A 1 -7.93 -59.62 25.28
CA MET A 1 -7.46 -58.31 25.76
C MET A 1 -6.03 -58.05 25.27
N LYS A 2 -5.88 -57.34 24.16
CA LYS A 2 -4.58 -56.88 23.65
C LYS A 2 -4.53 -55.37 23.84
N ARG A 3 -3.65 -54.88 24.70
CA ARG A 3 -3.36 -53.45 24.91
C ARG A 3 -2.48 -52.99 23.74
N PHE A 4 -2.96 -52.04 22.94
CA PHE A 4 -2.15 -51.27 22.05
C PHE A 4 -1.52 -50.11 22.85
N LEU A 5 -0.20 -50.13 22.94
CA LEU A 5 0.61 -48.99 23.35
C LEU A 5 0.74 -48.04 22.16
N LEU A 6 0.14 -46.86 22.26
CA LEU A 6 0.43 -45.74 21.32
C LEU A 6 1.74 -45.10 21.76
N SER A 7 2.79 -45.35 21.02
CA SER A 7 4.08 -44.64 21.15
C SER A 7 3.99 -43.32 20.40
N SER A 8 3.86 -42.21 21.14
CA SER A 8 3.96 -40.86 20.56
C SER A 8 5.43 -40.57 20.20
N PHE A 9 5.74 -40.62 18.92
CA PHE A 9 6.99 -40.10 18.38
C PHE A 9 6.97 -38.58 18.46
N LEU A 10 7.73 -38.02 19.39
CA LEU A 10 8.07 -36.60 19.42
C LEU A 10 9.11 -36.38 18.31
N VAL A 11 8.68 -35.86 17.15
CA VAL A 11 9.61 -35.42 16.11
C VAL A 11 10.21 -34.11 16.58
N CYS A 12 11.41 -34.18 17.13
CA CYS A 12 12.26 -33.00 17.39
C CYS A 12 12.75 -32.48 16.03
N VAL A 13 12.04 -31.53 15.43
CA VAL A 13 12.56 -30.78 14.30
C VAL A 13 13.62 -29.83 14.86
N CYS A 14 14.88 -30.18 14.66
CA CYS A 14 15.98 -29.23 14.86
C CYS A 14 15.90 -28.19 13.73
N ILE A 15 15.24 -27.07 14.00
CA ILE A 15 15.28 -25.89 13.15
C ILE A 15 16.67 -25.29 13.35
N SER A 16 17.55 -25.43 12.37
CA SER A 16 18.78 -24.64 12.30
C SER A 16 18.42 -23.21 11.93
N ILE A 17 18.39 -22.33 12.92
CA ILE A 17 18.07 -20.91 12.76
C ILE A 17 19.30 -20.23 12.16
N ASN A 18 19.23 -19.91 10.86
CA ASN A 18 20.19 -19.04 10.18
C ASN A 18 19.39 -17.84 9.63
N ALA A 19 19.71 -16.62 10.09
CA ALA A 19 19.05 -15.35 9.79
C ALA A 19 17.85 -15.01 10.72
N ALA A 20 17.34 -13.79 10.64
CA ALA A 20 16.17 -13.38 11.42
C ALA A 20 14.95 -14.25 11.08
N ASP A 21 14.45 -14.99 12.06
CA ASP A 21 13.26 -15.82 11.87
C ASP A 21 12.01 -14.98 12.10
N THR A 22 11.10 -15.06 11.15
CA THR A 22 9.76 -14.46 11.28
C THR A 22 8.74 -15.57 11.56
N LEU A 23 8.09 -15.49 12.72
CA LEU A 23 7.09 -16.46 13.17
C LEU A 23 5.70 -15.81 13.11
N SER A 24 4.80 -16.38 12.32
CA SER A 24 3.43 -15.88 12.23
C SER A 24 2.67 -16.11 13.53
N LEU A 25 2.06 -15.05 14.06
CA LEU A 25 1.17 -15.08 15.23
C LEU A 25 -0.31 -14.93 14.82
N ASN A 26 -0.69 -15.29 13.59
CA ASN A 26 -2.03 -15.05 13.07
C ASN A 26 -3.13 -15.98 13.61
N LYS A 27 -2.81 -16.93 14.48
CA LYS A 27 -3.76 -17.91 15.03
C LYS A 27 -3.95 -17.75 16.53
N GLY A 28 -5.16 -18.12 17.01
CA GLY A 28 -5.42 -18.28 18.44
C GLY A 28 -5.62 -16.97 19.21
N TRP A 29 -6.10 -15.92 18.58
CA TRP A 29 -6.44 -14.67 19.24
C TRP A 29 -7.81 -14.70 19.91
N ARG A 30 -7.96 -13.87 20.95
CA ARG A 30 -9.24 -13.50 21.54
C ARG A 30 -9.53 -12.04 21.23
N PHE A 31 -10.77 -11.76 20.85
CA PHE A 31 -11.24 -10.43 20.44
C PHE A 31 -12.42 -9.98 21.29
N ARG A 32 -12.49 -8.69 21.62
CA ARG A 32 -13.65 -8.10 22.31
C ARG A 32 -13.86 -6.63 21.95
N LYS A 33 -15.11 -6.26 21.63
CA LYS A 33 -15.53 -4.86 21.41
C LYS A 33 -15.72 -4.14 22.74
N GLY A 34 -15.31 -2.86 22.81
CA GLY A 34 -15.69 -1.91 23.85
C GLY A 34 -15.16 -2.16 25.26
N VAL A 35 -14.44 -3.24 25.52
CA VAL A 35 -13.97 -3.59 26.86
C VAL A 35 -12.55 -4.15 26.80
N GLU A 36 -11.75 -3.80 27.80
CA GLU A 36 -10.42 -4.36 27.98
C GLU A 36 -10.49 -5.89 28.22
N LEU A 37 -9.67 -6.63 27.52
CA LEU A 37 -9.54 -8.07 27.60
C LEU A 37 -8.27 -8.40 28.38
N ARG A 38 -8.40 -8.92 29.61
CA ARG A 38 -7.29 -9.16 30.54
C ARG A 38 -6.90 -10.63 30.69
N SER A 39 -7.58 -11.53 29.99
CA SER A 39 -7.28 -12.96 30.00
C SER A 39 -7.73 -13.63 28.70
N MET A 40 -7.20 -14.83 28.44
CA MET A 40 -7.59 -15.66 27.31
C MET A 40 -8.96 -16.35 27.48
N ASP A 41 -9.58 -16.28 28.68
CA ASP A 41 -10.83 -16.96 28.98
C ASP A 41 -12.08 -16.23 28.50
N ALA A 42 -11.91 -14.97 28.08
CA ALA A 42 -13.00 -14.11 27.62
C ALA A 42 -12.79 -13.68 26.16
N GLY A 43 -13.87 -13.24 25.54
CA GLY A 43 -13.87 -12.75 24.17
C GLY A 43 -14.07 -13.84 23.11
N GLU A 44 -14.28 -13.40 21.89
CA GLU A 44 -14.49 -14.24 20.72
C GLU A 44 -13.15 -14.80 20.21
N ALA A 45 -13.13 -16.07 19.79
CA ALA A 45 -11.96 -16.65 19.14
C ALA A 45 -11.87 -16.15 17.70
N VAL A 46 -10.74 -15.55 17.34
CA VAL A 46 -10.51 -15.04 15.97
C VAL A 46 -9.11 -15.42 15.49
N ASP A 47 -8.97 -15.53 14.19
CA ASP A 47 -7.71 -15.60 13.48
C ASP A 47 -7.48 -14.31 12.67
N LEU A 48 -6.23 -13.90 12.53
CA LEU A 48 -5.84 -12.75 11.71
C LEU A 48 -5.56 -13.16 10.26
N PRO A 49 -5.78 -12.27 9.31
CA PRO A 49 -6.33 -10.91 9.39
C PRO A 49 -7.77 -10.86 9.90
N HIS A 50 -8.10 -9.85 10.70
CA HIS A 50 -9.45 -9.69 11.26
C HIS A 50 -9.88 -8.22 11.31
N THR A 51 -11.12 -7.94 10.89
CA THR A 51 -11.82 -6.68 11.10
C THR A 51 -13.16 -6.94 11.79
N TRP A 52 -13.52 -6.09 12.74
CA TRP A 52 -14.85 -6.17 13.35
C TRP A 52 -15.96 -5.54 12.55
N ASN A 53 -15.61 -4.92 11.38
CA ASN A 53 -16.56 -4.24 10.51
C ASN A 53 -16.93 -5.06 9.26
N ALA A 54 -16.52 -6.31 9.14
CA ALA A 54 -16.81 -7.14 7.98
C ALA A 54 -18.31 -7.30 7.69
N SER A 55 -19.15 -7.26 8.73
CA SER A 55 -20.60 -7.44 8.61
C SER A 55 -21.40 -6.15 8.77
N ASP A 56 -21.04 -5.25 9.69
CA ASP A 56 -21.86 -4.08 10.03
C ASP A 56 -21.80 -2.97 8.97
N ALA A 57 -20.74 -2.94 8.16
CA ALA A 57 -20.58 -1.98 7.07
C ALA A 57 -21.19 -2.47 5.73
N LEU A 58 -21.70 -3.71 5.67
CA LEU A 58 -22.14 -4.35 4.42
C LEU A 58 -23.60 -4.04 4.01
N PHE A 59 -24.48 -3.76 4.95
CA PHE A 59 -25.92 -3.73 4.71
C PHE A 59 -26.53 -2.32 4.65
N GLY A 60 -25.76 -1.34 4.17
CA GLY A 60 -26.24 0.03 4.08
C GLY A 60 -26.51 0.66 5.45
N ASN A 61 -26.01 0.08 6.51
CA ASN A 61 -26.05 0.66 7.84
C ASN A 61 -25.20 1.94 7.81
N ARG A 62 -25.86 3.07 8.10
CA ARG A 62 -25.21 4.39 8.11
C ARG A 62 -24.08 4.49 9.13
N GLU A 63 -24.14 3.67 10.17
CA GLU A 63 -23.23 3.70 11.30
C GLU A 63 -22.67 2.29 11.53
N TYR A 64 -21.47 2.05 11.05
CA TYR A 64 -20.69 0.89 11.48
C TYR A 64 -19.97 1.21 12.79
N TYR A 65 -19.66 0.19 13.57
CA TYR A 65 -19.05 0.38 14.89
C TYR A 65 -17.66 1.01 14.76
N ARG A 66 -17.49 2.18 15.38
CA ARG A 66 -16.19 2.84 15.57
C ARG A 66 -15.94 3.01 17.06
N GLY A 67 -14.83 2.45 17.54
CA GLY A 67 -14.52 2.45 18.97
C GLY A 67 -13.28 1.63 19.29
N MET A 68 -12.98 1.54 20.58
CA MET A 68 -11.89 0.74 21.09
C MET A 68 -12.29 -0.74 21.12
N CYS A 69 -11.39 -1.60 20.64
CA CYS A 69 -11.48 -3.05 20.76
C CYS A 69 -10.14 -3.60 21.24
N THR A 70 -10.15 -4.79 21.83
CA THR A 70 -8.95 -5.43 22.35
C THR A 70 -8.77 -6.81 21.74
N TYR A 71 -7.56 -7.08 21.31
CA TYR A 71 -7.06 -8.40 20.92
C TYR A 71 -6.12 -8.91 22.00
N ALA A 72 -6.22 -10.20 22.35
CA ALA A 72 -5.31 -10.86 23.30
C ALA A 72 -4.78 -12.16 22.71
N HIS A 73 -3.51 -12.44 22.97
CA HIS A 73 -2.83 -13.66 22.53
C HIS A 73 -1.88 -14.17 23.61
N GLU A 74 -1.84 -15.49 23.83
CA GLU A 74 -0.85 -16.12 24.70
C GLU A 74 0.46 -16.29 23.93
N LEU A 75 1.47 -15.48 24.26
CA LEU A 75 2.78 -15.53 23.65
C LEU A 75 3.73 -16.39 24.50
N THR A 76 4.35 -17.39 23.87
CA THR A 76 5.43 -18.16 24.48
C THR A 76 6.62 -18.18 23.54
N ILE A 77 7.75 -17.62 23.99
CA ILE A 77 9.01 -17.68 23.26
C ILE A 77 9.74 -18.96 23.68
N PRO A 78 10.13 -19.83 22.73
CA PRO A 78 10.88 -21.03 23.06
C PRO A 78 12.17 -20.71 23.85
N GLU A 79 12.51 -21.52 24.85
CA GLU A 79 13.72 -21.34 25.66
C GLU A 79 15.02 -21.45 24.82
N THR A 80 14.95 -22.18 23.70
CA THR A 80 16.05 -22.29 22.72
C THR A 80 16.41 -20.97 22.04
N LEU A 81 15.53 -19.96 22.13
CA LEU A 81 15.74 -18.62 21.59
C LEU A 81 16.25 -17.64 22.66
N ALA A 82 16.62 -18.11 23.86
CA ALA A 82 17.14 -17.24 24.92
C ALA A 82 18.38 -16.45 24.46
N GLY A 83 18.46 -15.19 24.89
CA GLY A 83 19.57 -14.30 24.53
C GLY A 83 19.45 -13.58 23.17
N LYS A 84 18.35 -13.79 22.47
CA LYS A 84 17.97 -13.08 21.24
C LYS A 84 17.19 -11.79 21.53
N ARG A 85 16.86 -11.03 20.49
CA ARG A 85 15.89 -9.94 20.54
C ARG A 85 14.57 -10.37 19.93
N TYR A 86 13.48 -9.78 20.39
CA TYR A 86 12.12 -10.14 20.02
C TYR A 86 11.35 -8.89 19.62
N PHE A 87 10.90 -8.83 18.38
CA PHE A 87 10.14 -7.70 17.84
C PHE A 87 8.77 -8.19 17.36
N LEU A 88 7.71 -7.54 17.84
CA LEU A 88 6.37 -7.76 17.31
C LEU A 88 6.18 -6.85 16.11
N LEU A 89 6.00 -7.44 14.93
CA LEU A 89 5.60 -6.73 13.71
C LEU A 89 4.09 -6.80 13.59
N VAL A 90 3.42 -5.65 13.63
CA VAL A 90 2.00 -5.51 13.33
C VAL A 90 1.88 -4.91 11.93
N ASN A 91 1.41 -5.70 10.97
CA ASN A 91 1.41 -5.31 9.55
C ASN A 91 0.42 -4.19 9.22
N ALA A 92 -0.64 -4.04 9.97
CA ALA A 92 -1.48 -2.84 10.09
C ALA A 92 -2.50 -2.98 11.21
N ALA A 93 -2.83 -1.86 11.87
CA ALA A 93 -3.88 -1.78 12.88
C ALA A 93 -4.64 -0.45 12.73
N GLN A 94 -5.93 -0.52 12.46
CA GLN A 94 -6.71 0.68 12.14
C GLN A 94 -7.45 1.20 13.38
N THR A 95 -7.13 2.39 13.91
CA THR A 95 -6.31 3.50 13.42
C THR A 95 -5.19 3.83 14.41
N ILE A 96 -5.45 3.65 15.71
CA ILE A 96 -4.48 3.81 16.80
C ILE A 96 -4.35 2.48 17.51
N ALA A 97 -3.13 2.00 17.71
CA ALA A 97 -2.86 0.73 18.36
C ALA A 97 -1.91 0.90 19.54
N ASP A 98 -2.31 0.37 20.70
CA ASP A 98 -1.48 0.28 21.90
C ASP A 98 -1.11 -1.19 22.14
N VAL A 99 0.18 -1.47 22.29
CA VAL A 99 0.73 -2.80 22.56
C VAL A 99 1.10 -2.94 24.03
N PHE A 100 0.72 -4.05 24.66
CA PHE A 100 1.02 -4.38 26.05
C PHE A 100 1.50 -5.83 26.18
N ILE A 101 2.45 -6.08 27.07
CA ILE A 101 2.84 -7.41 27.56
C ILE A 101 2.62 -7.48 29.06
N ASP A 102 1.85 -8.47 29.53
CA ASP A 102 1.52 -8.69 30.95
C ASP A 102 1.02 -7.40 31.65
N ASN A 103 0.22 -6.61 30.93
CA ASN A 103 -0.28 -5.27 31.28
C ASN A 103 0.78 -4.14 31.33
N HIS A 104 2.03 -4.37 30.96
CA HIS A 104 3.02 -3.31 30.76
C HIS A 104 2.86 -2.71 29.36
N PHE A 105 2.74 -1.39 29.30
CA PHE A 105 2.71 -0.67 28.03
C PHE A 105 4.07 -0.78 27.33
N VAL A 106 4.05 -1.17 26.04
CA VAL A 106 5.25 -1.31 25.22
C VAL A 106 5.38 -0.12 24.27
N THR A 107 4.37 0.10 23.41
CA THR A 107 4.38 1.19 22.42
C THR A 107 2.96 1.55 21.97
N GLN A 108 2.83 2.71 21.34
CA GLN A 108 1.64 3.14 20.61
C GLN A 108 2.02 3.48 19.18
N HIS A 109 1.22 3.03 18.22
CA HIS A 109 1.29 3.46 16.83
C HIS A 109 0.04 4.27 16.43
N ARG A 110 0.24 5.32 15.63
CA ARG A 110 -0.80 6.26 15.18
C ARG A 110 -0.77 6.35 13.66
N GLY A 111 -1.57 5.52 13.01
CA GLY A 111 -1.66 5.37 11.56
C GLY A 111 -2.29 4.02 11.23
N GLY A 112 -3.24 4.00 10.29
CA GLY A 112 -4.04 2.79 10.06
C GLY A 112 -3.53 1.86 8.97
N TYR A 113 -2.57 2.29 8.15
CA TYR A 113 -2.32 1.65 6.85
C TYR A 113 -0.89 1.16 6.64
N THR A 114 0.01 1.50 7.54
CA THR A 114 1.41 1.09 7.56
C THR A 114 1.68 0.10 8.69
N ALA A 115 2.75 -0.66 8.56
CA ALA A 115 3.21 -1.55 9.62
C ALA A 115 3.95 -0.77 10.71
N PHE A 116 4.01 -1.36 11.92
CA PHE A 116 4.86 -0.88 12.98
C PHE A 116 5.46 -2.04 13.77
N VAL A 117 6.53 -1.76 14.51
CA VAL A 117 7.25 -2.73 15.33
C VAL A 117 7.17 -2.33 16.81
N ALA A 118 7.04 -3.32 17.68
CA ALA A 118 7.17 -3.17 19.13
C ALA A 118 8.33 -4.05 19.63
N ASP A 119 9.35 -3.45 20.26
CA ASP A 119 10.44 -4.21 20.89
C ASP A 119 9.92 -4.88 22.18
N LEU A 120 9.74 -6.19 22.12
CA LEU A 120 9.30 -7.00 23.27
C LEU A 120 10.46 -7.48 24.14
N THR A 121 11.72 -7.31 23.71
CA THR A 121 12.90 -7.85 24.38
C THR A 121 12.96 -7.53 25.87
N PRO A 122 12.66 -6.29 26.34
CA PRO A 122 12.68 -5.98 27.77
C PRO A 122 11.54 -6.59 28.59
N PHE A 123 10.49 -7.11 27.93
CA PHE A 123 9.23 -7.48 28.58
C PHE A 123 8.98 -8.99 28.63
N VAL A 124 9.71 -9.79 27.83
CA VAL A 124 9.46 -11.22 27.71
C VAL A 124 10.61 -12.05 28.24
N THR A 125 10.29 -13.21 28.78
CA THR A 125 11.27 -14.21 29.25
C THR A 125 11.06 -15.50 28.47
N PRO A 126 12.04 -16.01 27.73
CA PRO A 126 11.94 -17.32 27.07
C PRO A 126 11.55 -18.43 28.02
N GLY A 127 10.72 -19.37 27.55
CA GLY A 127 10.17 -20.47 28.35
C GLY A 127 8.95 -20.09 29.19
N LYS A 128 8.64 -18.81 29.36
CA LYS A 128 7.44 -18.35 30.08
C LYS A 128 6.31 -17.98 29.14
N LYS A 129 5.08 -18.12 29.63
CA LYS A 129 3.88 -17.63 29.00
C LYS A 129 3.69 -16.15 29.34
N HIS A 130 3.41 -15.36 28.35
CA HIS A 130 3.11 -13.94 28.44
C HIS A 130 1.76 -13.64 27.80
N LEU A 131 1.05 -12.65 28.31
CA LEU A 131 -0.19 -12.19 27.73
C LEU A 131 0.06 -10.94 26.90
N LEU A 132 0.06 -11.10 25.56
CA LEU A 132 0.12 -10.01 24.61
C LEU A 132 -1.27 -9.40 24.42
N HIS A 133 -1.39 -8.09 24.63
CA HIS A 133 -2.60 -7.34 24.31
C HIS A 133 -2.31 -6.30 23.23
N ILE A 134 -3.22 -6.16 22.28
CA ILE A 134 -3.22 -5.05 21.34
C ILE A 134 -4.59 -4.39 21.41
N ARG A 135 -4.64 -3.14 21.89
CA ARG A 135 -5.84 -2.31 21.85
C ARG A 135 -5.86 -1.55 20.57
N VAL A 136 -6.94 -1.63 19.81
CA VAL A 136 -7.10 -0.95 18.54
C VAL A 136 -8.33 -0.06 18.60
N ASN A 137 -8.17 1.21 18.18
CA ASN A 137 -9.22 2.19 18.23
C ASN A 137 -9.36 2.90 16.88
N ASN A 138 -10.53 2.78 16.23
CA ASN A 138 -10.85 3.50 15.00
C ASN A 138 -11.84 4.66 15.21
N THR A 139 -11.98 5.15 16.44
CA THR A 139 -12.78 6.36 16.72
C THR A 139 -12.22 7.53 15.93
N HIS A 140 -13.12 8.41 15.48
CA HIS A 140 -12.71 9.64 14.80
C HIS A 140 -11.77 10.48 15.68
N THR A 141 -10.70 10.97 15.09
CA THR A 141 -9.71 11.83 15.75
C THR A 141 -9.30 12.95 14.80
N THR A 142 -8.87 14.06 15.34
CA THR A 142 -8.33 15.21 14.59
C THR A 142 -6.80 15.16 14.47
N GLU A 143 -6.17 14.05 14.87
CA GLU A 143 -4.70 13.95 14.98
C GLU A 143 -4.10 12.87 14.07
N VAL A 144 -4.92 12.03 13.45
CA VAL A 144 -4.46 10.90 12.63
C VAL A 144 -5.19 10.89 11.29
N ALA A 145 -4.43 10.91 10.20
CA ALA A 145 -4.98 10.81 8.86
C ALA A 145 -5.52 9.38 8.57
N PRO A 146 -6.63 9.28 7.79
CA PRO A 146 -7.39 10.35 7.16
C PRO A 146 -8.42 10.96 8.12
N LEU A 147 -8.67 12.28 8.00
CA LEU A 147 -9.73 12.94 8.78
C LEU A 147 -11.11 12.73 8.16
N SER A 148 -11.15 12.57 6.85
CA SER A 148 -12.37 12.31 6.07
C SER A 148 -12.03 11.47 4.85
N GLY A 149 -13.05 10.99 4.14
CA GLY A 149 -12.91 10.27 2.89
C GLY A 149 -14.24 9.65 2.48
N ASP A 150 -14.42 9.41 1.18
CA ASP A 150 -15.57 8.71 0.64
C ASP A 150 -15.37 7.19 0.70
N PHE A 151 -14.89 6.70 1.84
CA PHE A 151 -14.66 5.28 2.13
C PHE A 151 -14.75 5.00 3.63
N ASN A 152 -14.91 3.74 4.00
CA ASN A 152 -15.02 3.34 5.39
C ASN A 152 -13.64 3.22 6.05
N ILE A 153 -13.54 3.72 7.30
CA ILE A 153 -12.35 3.53 8.16
C ILE A 153 -12.62 2.33 9.06
N TYR A 154 -12.42 1.15 8.51
CA TYR A 154 -12.65 -0.11 9.21
C TYR A 154 -11.66 -0.29 10.37
N GLY A 155 -12.06 -0.98 11.43
CA GLY A 155 -11.18 -1.28 12.55
C GLY A 155 -10.64 -2.71 12.52
N GLY A 156 -9.50 -2.95 13.14
CA GLY A 156 -8.97 -4.30 13.31
C GLY A 156 -7.47 -4.47 13.11
N LEU A 157 -6.99 -5.68 13.40
CA LEU A 157 -5.69 -6.21 12.99
C LEU A 157 -5.87 -6.89 11.64
N TYR A 158 -5.95 -6.10 10.58
CA TYR A 158 -6.48 -6.53 9.29
C TYR A 158 -5.42 -6.97 8.26
N ARG A 159 -4.13 -6.99 8.66
CA ARG A 159 -3.00 -7.48 7.82
C ARG A 159 -2.09 -8.48 8.54
N GLY A 160 -2.50 -8.97 9.70
CA GLY A 160 -1.74 -9.95 10.47
C GLY A 160 -0.66 -9.38 11.38
N VAL A 161 -0.11 -10.29 12.21
CA VAL A 161 0.92 -10.02 13.23
C VAL A 161 1.97 -11.11 13.18
N ASP A 162 3.24 -10.72 13.28
CA ASP A 162 4.38 -11.64 13.25
C ASP A 162 5.35 -11.33 14.40
N LEU A 163 6.10 -12.35 14.82
CA LEU A 163 7.22 -12.21 15.75
C LEU A 163 8.53 -12.35 14.98
N ILE A 164 9.36 -11.30 15.01
CA ILE A 164 10.71 -11.31 14.45
C ILE A 164 11.69 -11.59 15.57
N VAL A 165 12.54 -12.61 15.38
CA VAL A 165 13.60 -12.98 16.32
C VAL A 165 14.95 -12.71 15.67
N THR A 166 15.82 -11.96 16.35
CA THR A 166 17.13 -11.57 15.81
C THR A 166 18.25 -11.80 16.82
N GLU A 167 19.48 -11.76 16.33
CA GLU A 167 20.64 -11.58 17.21
C GLU A 167 20.61 -10.19 17.86
N LYS A 168 21.50 -9.97 18.86
CA LYS A 168 21.63 -8.69 19.57
C LYS A 168 22.08 -7.55 18.66
N THR A 169 22.93 -7.86 17.67
CA THR A 169 23.26 -6.99 16.55
C THR A 169 22.65 -7.58 15.30
N CYS A 170 21.85 -6.81 14.57
CA CYS A 170 21.06 -7.28 13.42
C CYS A 170 20.82 -6.14 12.41
N ILE A 171 20.29 -6.50 11.26
CA ILE A 171 19.67 -5.53 10.34
C ILE A 171 18.38 -5.05 11.02
N ASN A 172 18.21 -3.74 11.16
CA ASN A 172 17.24 -3.13 12.06
C ASN A 172 15.78 -3.30 11.59
N PRO A 173 14.97 -4.15 12.24
CA PRO A 173 13.56 -4.32 11.89
C PRO A 173 12.67 -3.19 12.42
N ASP A 174 13.16 -2.42 13.42
CA ASP A 174 12.42 -1.32 14.05
C ASP A 174 12.53 0.00 13.26
N PHE A 175 13.40 0.05 12.23
CA PHE A 175 13.52 1.23 11.39
C PHE A 175 12.28 1.38 10.49
N TYR A 176 11.27 2.08 10.99
CA TYR A 176 9.96 2.29 10.34
C TYR A 176 9.28 0.98 9.90
N ALA A 177 9.49 -0.14 10.59
CA ALA A 177 9.00 -1.47 10.21
C ALA A 177 9.37 -1.88 8.77
N SER A 178 10.48 -1.37 8.26
CA SER A 178 11.03 -1.70 6.94
C SER A 178 11.92 -2.96 7.01
N SER A 179 12.42 -3.40 5.86
CA SER A 179 13.44 -4.45 5.83
C SER A 179 14.79 -4.03 6.42
N GLY A 180 15.00 -2.73 6.60
CA GLY A 180 16.27 -2.14 6.98
C GLY A 180 17.31 -2.08 5.86
N VAL A 181 16.90 -2.42 4.61
CA VAL A 181 17.79 -2.45 3.44
C VAL A 181 17.15 -1.70 2.27
N PHE A 182 17.88 -0.78 1.66
CA PHE A 182 17.38 0.08 0.59
C PHE A 182 18.34 0.05 -0.61
N PHE A 183 17.85 -0.48 -1.74
CA PHE A 183 18.58 -0.51 -3.02
C PHE A 183 18.28 0.76 -3.82
N LYS A 184 19.09 1.80 -3.59
CA LYS A 184 18.90 3.14 -4.19
C LYS A 184 19.48 3.18 -5.60
N GLN A 185 18.63 3.16 -6.62
CA GLN A 185 19.00 3.17 -8.03
C GLN A 185 19.45 4.57 -8.47
N ARG A 186 20.73 4.90 -8.29
CA ARG A 186 21.28 6.23 -8.57
C ARG A 186 21.24 6.61 -10.04
N SER A 187 21.55 5.64 -10.88
CA SER A 187 21.37 5.76 -12.33
C SER A 187 21.10 4.38 -12.92
N VAL A 188 20.20 4.31 -13.86
CA VAL A 188 19.87 3.09 -14.60
C VAL A 188 19.80 3.44 -16.08
N THR A 189 20.53 2.69 -16.89
CA THR A 189 20.52 2.74 -18.34
C THR A 189 20.52 1.30 -18.88
N GLU A 190 20.38 1.11 -20.18
CA GLU A 190 20.51 -0.20 -20.81
C GLU A 190 21.92 -0.81 -20.67
N HIS A 191 22.95 0.03 -20.40
CA HIS A 191 24.34 -0.42 -20.35
C HIS A 191 24.88 -0.55 -18.94
N LEU A 192 24.39 0.25 -17.99
CA LEU A 192 24.90 0.28 -16.63
C LEU A 192 23.80 0.71 -15.65
N ALA A 193 23.69 -0.04 -14.53
CA ALA A 193 22.96 0.41 -13.36
C ALA A 193 23.92 0.62 -12.19
N VAL A 194 23.86 1.78 -11.55
CA VAL A 194 24.61 2.13 -10.33
C VAL A 194 23.64 2.16 -9.16
N ILE A 195 23.90 1.34 -8.15
CA ILE A 195 23.00 1.13 -7.02
C ILE A 195 23.78 1.35 -5.72
N ASP A 196 23.32 2.29 -4.88
CA ASP A 196 23.80 2.42 -3.51
C ASP A 196 22.88 1.61 -2.59
N VAL A 197 23.44 0.60 -1.94
CA VAL A 197 22.70 -0.23 -0.97
C VAL A 197 22.96 0.33 0.42
N GLU A 198 21.93 0.95 1.00
CA GLU A 198 21.95 1.43 2.37
C GLU A 198 21.39 0.34 3.29
N THR A 199 22.14 -0.02 4.34
CA THR A 199 21.73 -1.00 5.35
C THR A 199 21.68 -0.35 6.72
N ARG A 200 20.52 -0.42 7.39
CA ARG A 200 20.30 0.05 8.75
C ARG A 200 20.53 -1.08 9.74
N LEU A 201 21.42 -0.87 10.69
CA LEU A 201 21.78 -1.86 11.69
C LEU A 201 21.34 -1.40 13.08
N LEU A 202 21.09 -2.38 13.94
CA LEU A 202 20.80 -2.20 15.34
C LEU A 202 21.79 -3.02 16.15
N SER A 203 22.45 -2.40 17.16
CA SER A 203 23.34 -3.07 18.07
C SER A 203 22.94 -2.78 19.52
N GLU A 204 23.00 -3.79 20.39
CA GLU A 204 22.66 -3.63 21.80
C GLU A 204 23.68 -2.75 22.55
N ASP A 205 24.96 -2.85 22.18
CA ASP A 205 26.07 -2.10 22.80
C ASP A 205 26.52 -0.88 21.99
N GLY A 206 25.88 -0.65 20.83
CA GLY A 206 26.21 0.45 19.92
C GLY A 206 27.52 0.25 19.16
N SER A 207 28.20 -0.91 19.26
CA SER A 207 29.43 -1.23 18.54
C SER A 207 29.14 -2.12 17.31
N PHE A 208 29.94 -1.88 16.26
CA PHE A 208 29.97 -2.70 15.04
C PHE A 208 31.38 -3.25 14.75
N ASP A 209 32.24 -3.32 15.77
CA ASP A 209 33.59 -3.86 15.61
C ASP A 209 33.58 -5.33 15.21
N GLY A 210 34.34 -5.66 14.16
CA GLY A 210 34.39 -7.02 13.58
C GLY A 210 33.20 -7.38 12.69
N TYR A 211 32.24 -6.45 12.49
CA TYR A 211 31.12 -6.68 11.58
C TYR A 211 31.47 -6.28 10.15
N THR A 212 30.81 -6.94 9.20
CA THR A 212 30.87 -6.63 7.76
C THR A 212 29.48 -6.77 7.18
N VAL A 213 29.08 -5.78 6.39
CA VAL A 213 27.88 -5.86 5.54
C VAL A 213 28.31 -6.22 4.13
N THR A 214 27.80 -7.32 3.59
CA THR A 214 28.02 -7.76 2.21
C THR A 214 26.72 -7.67 1.44
N CYS A 215 26.73 -7.01 0.29
CA CYS A 215 25.60 -6.86 -0.61
C CYS A 215 25.88 -7.59 -1.92
N CYS A 216 24.92 -8.41 -2.38
CA CYS A 216 25.02 -9.14 -3.64
C CYS A 216 23.73 -8.99 -4.45
N ILE A 217 23.85 -8.96 -5.77
CA ILE A 217 22.72 -9.06 -6.69
C ILE A 217 22.87 -10.32 -7.51
N TYR A 218 21.78 -11.09 -7.60
CA TYR A 218 21.71 -12.35 -8.35
C TYR A 218 20.67 -12.25 -9.46
N ASP A 219 21.01 -12.77 -10.61
CA ASP A 219 20.10 -13.10 -11.71
C ASP A 219 19.89 -14.63 -11.71
N GLY A 220 18.73 -15.07 -11.23
CA GLY A 220 18.53 -16.46 -10.86
C GLY A 220 19.55 -16.90 -9.79
N ASP A 221 20.39 -17.87 -10.12
CA ASP A 221 21.46 -18.35 -9.24
C ASP A 221 22.83 -17.70 -9.51
N LYS A 222 22.95 -16.88 -10.57
CA LYS A 222 24.20 -16.23 -10.95
C LYS A 222 24.36 -14.91 -10.22
N MET A 223 25.42 -14.78 -9.42
CA MET A 223 25.82 -13.49 -8.84
C MET A 223 26.37 -12.58 -9.96
N ILE A 224 25.77 -11.39 -10.11
CA ILE A 224 26.12 -10.42 -11.14
C ILE A 224 26.80 -9.16 -10.60
N ALA A 225 26.58 -8.86 -9.31
CA ALA A 225 27.26 -7.76 -8.63
C ALA A 225 27.46 -8.11 -7.15
N SER A 226 28.56 -7.66 -6.55
CA SER A 226 28.81 -7.78 -5.12
C SER A 226 29.72 -6.68 -4.59
N GLY A 227 29.54 -6.33 -3.33
CA GLY A 227 30.37 -5.39 -2.61
C GLY A 227 30.22 -5.57 -1.11
N ALA A 228 31.14 -4.99 -0.33
CA ALA A 228 31.09 -5.07 1.12
C ALA A 228 31.58 -3.78 1.77
N SER A 229 31.12 -3.53 3.01
CA SER A 229 31.55 -2.43 3.86
C SER A 229 31.84 -2.93 5.27
N THR A 230 32.92 -2.43 5.85
CA THR A 230 33.26 -2.53 7.27
C THR A 230 33.17 -1.17 7.97
N GLU A 231 32.75 -0.15 7.23
CA GLU A 231 32.57 1.20 7.72
C GLU A 231 31.11 1.44 8.09
N PHE A 232 30.89 1.96 9.28
CA PHE A 232 29.56 2.22 9.82
C PHE A 232 29.47 3.67 10.29
N LYS A 233 28.41 4.34 9.86
CA LYS A 233 28.05 5.67 10.40
C LYS A 233 27.57 5.53 11.84
N LYS A 234 27.62 6.63 12.59
CA LYS A 234 27.28 6.66 14.02
C LYS A 234 25.88 6.09 14.33
N GLU A 235 24.95 6.28 13.43
CA GLU A 235 23.56 5.78 13.54
C GLU A 235 23.39 4.31 13.12
N GLY A 236 24.48 3.57 12.92
CA GLY A 236 24.44 2.16 12.50
C GLY A 236 24.08 1.96 11.03
N THR A 237 24.49 2.88 10.16
CA THR A 237 24.25 2.76 8.72
C THR A 237 25.51 2.32 8.00
N ALA A 238 25.41 1.31 7.13
CA ALA A 238 26.43 0.91 6.17
C ALA A 238 25.96 1.19 4.75
N ASP A 239 26.85 1.71 3.90
CA ASP A 239 26.60 1.94 2.48
C ASP A 239 27.53 1.08 1.64
N VAL A 240 26.98 0.42 0.61
CA VAL A 240 27.72 -0.37 -0.36
C VAL A 240 27.29 0.02 -1.76
N ARG A 241 28.25 0.40 -2.62
CA ARG A 241 27.96 0.68 -4.04
C ARG A 241 28.13 -0.57 -4.87
N LEU A 242 27.14 -0.83 -5.74
CA LEU A 242 27.11 -1.91 -6.70
C LEU A 242 26.93 -1.37 -8.11
N GLU A 243 27.53 -2.03 -9.07
CA GLU A 243 27.36 -1.76 -10.51
C GLU A 243 26.93 -3.04 -11.22
N VAL A 244 25.90 -2.93 -12.06
CA VAL A 244 25.41 -4.02 -12.90
C VAL A 244 25.58 -3.60 -14.36
N GLU A 245 26.49 -4.27 -15.06
CA GLU A 245 26.72 -4.05 -16.49
C GLU A 245 25.63 -4.74 -17.33
N ASN A 246 25.12 -4.01 -18.36
CA ASN A 246 24.07 -4.48 -19.25
C ASN A 246 22.87 -5.10 -18.50
N PRO A 247 22.23 -4.34 -17.60
CA PRO A 247 21.17 -4.88 -16.76
C PRO A 247 19.96 -5.31 -17.58
N HIS A 248 19.35 -6.41 -17.20
CA HIS A 248 18.01 -6.77 -17.67
C HIS A 248 16.98 -5.92 -16.93
N LEU A 249 16.37 -4.98 -17.62
CA LEU A 249 15.49 -4.00 -17.00
C LEU A 249 14.11 -4.59 -16.72
N TRP A 250 13.50 -4.17 -15.60
CA TRP A 250 12.08 -4.39 -15.34
C TRP A 250 11.26 -3.50 -16.29
N ASN A 251 10.60 -4.11 -17.26
CA ASN A 251 9.97 -3.43 -18.38
C ASN A 251 8.43 -3.55 -18.37
N GLY A 252 7.84 -3.45 -17.19
CA GLY A 252 6.40 -3.53 -17.00
C GLY A 252 5.83 -4.85 -17.49
N LYS A 253 4.62 -4.83 -18.04
CA LYS A 253 3.92 -6.02 -18.53
C LYS A 253 4.66 -6.82 -19.60
N ALA A 254 5.54 -6.16 -20.35
CA ALA A 254 6.26 -6.82 -21.44
C ALA A 254 7.36 -7.77 -20.91
N ASP A 255 8.02 -7.39 -19.82
CA ASP A 255 9.14 -8.14 -19.25
C ASP A 255 9.40 -7.69 -17.80
N PRO A 256 8.70 -8.26 -16.80
CA PRO A 256 8.82 -7.88 -15.39
C PRO A 256 10.01 -8.54 -14.71
N HIS A 257 11.22 -8.40 -15.26
CA HIS A 257 12.41 -9.05 -14.75
C HIS A 257 12.78 -8.59 -13.33
N LEU A 258 12.97 -9.55 -12.42
CA LEU A 258 13.31 -9.31 -11.03
C LEU A 258 14.61 -10.01 -10.65
N TYR A 259 15.54 -9.24 -10.08
CA TYR A 259 16.74 -9.74 -9.44
C TYR A 259 16.49 -10.07 -7.97
N LYS A 260 17.36 -10.91 -7.42
CA LYS A 260 17.43 -11.19 -5.99
C LYS A 260 18.59 -10.39 -5.38
N GLY A 261 18.26 -9.36 -4.58
CA GLY A 261 19.21 -8.63 -3.75
C GLY A 261 19.39 -9.35 -2.41
N VAL A 262 20.61 -9.63 -2.02
CA VAL A 262 20.95 -10.28 -0.75
C VAL A 262 21.89 -9.41 0.02
N VAL A 263 21.51 -9.04 1.25
CA VAL A 263 22.35 -8.33 2.19
C VAL A 263 22.63 -9.22 3.39
N THR A 264 23.90 -9.46 3.68
CA THR A 264 24.34 -10.33 4.77
C THR A 264 25.18 -9.53 5.75
N LEU A 265 24.83 -9.60 7.03
CA LEU A 265 25.62 -9.10 8.14
C LEU A 265 26.45 -10.28 8.70
N THR A 266 27.76 -10.13 8.74
CA THR A 266 28.68 -11.11 9.34
C THR A 266 29.45 -10.49 10.49
N LYS A 267 29.82 -11.31 11.48
CA LYS A 267 30.77 -10.98 12.55
C LYS A 267 31.90 -11.99 12.55
N ASP A 268 33.13 -11.52 12.41
CA ASP A 268 34.32 -12.38 12.34
C ASP A 268 34.17 -13.54 11.33
N GLY A 269 33.56 -13.24 10.18
CA GLY A 269 33.31 -14.19 9.09
C GLY A 269 32.12 -15.15 9.30
N ARG A 270 31.37 -15.04 10.40
CA ARG A 270 30.14 -15.82 10.64
C ARG A 270 28.91 -14.99 10.33
N GLU A 271 27.95 -15.58 9.61
CA GLU A 271 26.67 -14.93 9.33
C GLU A 271 25.88 -14.69 10.63
N VAL A 272 25.40 -13.47 10.81
CA VAL A 272 24.60 -13.01 11.96
C VAL A 272 23.19 -12.71 11.56
N ASP A 273 23.00 -12.07 10.39
CA ASP A 273 21.69 -11.71 9.87
C ASP A 273 21.71 -11.61 8.34
N ARG A 274 20.56 -11.76 7.73
CA ARG A 274 20.40 -11.73 6.27
C ARG A 274 19.05 -11.13 5.88
N ARG A 275 19.05 -10.33 4.81
CA ARG A 275 17.81 -9.89 4.14
C ARG A 275 17.89 -10.26 2.66
N VAL A 276 16.73 -10.63 2.14
CA VAL A 276 16.55 -10.92 0.72
C VAL A 276 15.44 -10.03 0.18
N GLU A 277 15.76 -9.25 -0.83
CA GLU A 277 14.84 -8.33 -1.50
C GLU A 277 14.68 -8.73 -2.97
N ARG A 278 13.50 -8.46 -3.54
CA ARG A 278 13.28 -8.50 -4.97
C ARG A 278 13.55 -7.11 -5.55
N ILE A 279 14.33 -7.03 -6.61
CA ILE A 279 14.77 -5.76 -7.18
C ILE A 279 14.49 -5.78 -8.68
N GLY A 280 13.73 -4.81 -9.17
CA GLY A 280 13.60 -4.53 -10.60
C GLY A 280 14.37 -3.26 -10.95
N LEU A 281 15.31 -3.35 -11.88
CA LEU A 281 16.09 -2.20 -12.34
C LEU A 281 15.33 -1.48 -13.44
N ARG A 282 15.01 -0.22 -13.21
CA ARG A 282 14.21 0.58 -14.14
C ARG A 282 14.36 2.08 -13.84
N TYR A 283 13.88 2.93 -14.75
CA TYR A 283 13.66 4.35 -14.51
C TYR A 283 12.36 4.82 -15.16
N TYR A 284 11.74 5.82 -14.53
CA TYR A 284 10.52 6.45 -14.99
C TYR A 284 10.74 7.94 -15.18
N TYR A 285 10.05 8.53 -16.14
CA TYR A 285 9.83 9.96 -16.18
C TYR A 285 8.53 10.27 -16.93
N ALA A 286 7.99 11.45 -16.71
CA ALA A 286 6.94 12.00 -17.55
C ALA A 286 7.48 13.26 -18.27
N ASP A 287 7.04 13.42 -19.52
CA ASP A 287 7.29 14.60 -20.33
C ASP A 287 5.99 15.39 -20.43
N PRO A 288 5.98 16.72 -20.22
CA PRO A 288 4.76 17.51 -20.26
C PRO A 288 3.96 17.41 -21.56
N ASP A 289 4.61 17.18 -22.69
CA ASP A 289 3.99 17.12 -24.01
C ASP A 289 3.78 15.69 -24.54
N LYS A 290 4.50 14.68 -23.95
CA LYS A 290 4.56 13.32 -24.51
C LYS A 290 4.12 12.24 -23.50
N GLY A 291 3.73 12.63 -22.31
CA GLY A 291 3.23 11.71 -21.28
C GLY A 291 4.30 10.87 -20.61
N PHE A 292 3.97 9.62 -20.29
CA PHE A 292 4.77 8.76 -19.42
C PHE A 292 5.73 7.85 -20.20
N PHE A 293 6.93 7.68 -19.65
CA PHE A 293 8.00 6.85 -20.19
C PHE A 293 8.51 5.85 -19.14
N LEU A 294 8.70 4.62 -19.57
CA LEU A 294 9.37 3.56 -18.84
C LEU A 294 10.64 3.17 -19.60
N ASN A 295 11.79 3.22 -18.93
CA ASN A 295 13.11 2.88 -19.52
C ASN A 295 13.39 3.62 -20.86
N GLY A 296 12.96 4.88 -20.95
CA GLY A 296 13.18 5.72 -22.14
C GLY A 296 12.18 5.51 -23.28
N HIS A 297 11.25 4.58 -23.16
CA HIS A 297 10.22 4.30 -24.15
C HIS A 297 8.85 4.83 -23.71
N PRO A 298 8.03 5.39 -24.63
CA PRO A 298 6.66 5.76 -24.32
C PRO A 298 5.89 4.55 -23.77
N TYR A 299 5.26 4.72 -22.62
CA TYR A 299 4.53 3.65 -21.95
C TYR A 299 3.17 4.15 -21.50
N ARG A 300 2.12 3.73 -22.19
CA ARG A 300 0.77 4.16 -21.84
C ARG A 300 0.29 3.43 -20.58
N LEU A 301 -0.16 4.20 -19.60
CA LEU A 301 -0.78 3.67 -18.39
C LEU A 301 -2.28 3.48 -18.59
N ASN A 302 -2.73 2.25 -18.74
CA ASN A 302 -4.12 1.85 -18.72
C ASN A 302 -4.45 1.51 -17.27
N GLY A 303 -5.05 2.45 -16.53
CA GLY A 303 -5.13 2.37 -15.09
C GLY A 303 -6.53 2.50 -14.52
N ALA A 304 -6.73 1.88 -13.36
CA ALA A 304 -7.90 2.05 -12.52
C ALA A 304 -7.51 2.30 -11.06
N ASN A 305 -8.40 2.97 -10.33
CA ASN A 305 -8.30 3.10 -8.89
C ASN A 305 -8.84 1.84 -8.20
N VAL A 306 -8.26 1.46 -7.06
CA VAL A 306 -8.75 0.38 -6.21
C VAL A 306 -8.67 0.76 -4.74
N HIS A 307 -9.70 0.38 -3.97
CA HIS A 307 -9.65 0.36 -2.51
C HIS A 307 -9.35 -1.07 -2.02
N GLN A 308 -8.63 -1.21 -0.89
CA GLN A 308 -8.51 -2.49 -0.18
C GLN A 308 -9.82 -2.73 0.58
N ASP A 309 -10.86 -3.15 -0.14
CA ASP A 309 -12.21 -3.36 0.39
C ASP A 309 -12.97 -4.36 -0.48
N ARG A 310 -13.51 -5.42 0.11
CA ARG A 310 -14.33 -6.42 -0.59
C ARG A 310 -15.41 -7.01 0.30
N ALA A 311 -16.42 -7.57 -0.34
CA ALA A 311 -17.56 -8.18 0.33
C ALA A 311 -17.13 -9.22 1.39
N GLU A 312 -17.87 -9.25 2.50
CA GLU A 312 -17.70 -10.19 3.63
C GLU A 312 -16.38 -10.07 4.41
N ARG A 313 -15.44 -9.27 3.94
CA ARG A 313 -14.10 -9.13 4.54
C ARG A 313 -13.69 -7.68 4.79
N ALA A 314 -14.37 -6.72 4.18
CA ALA A 314 -13.95 -5.33 4.17
C ALA A 314 -12.44 -5.24 3.83
N ASN A 315 -11.61 -4.60 4.66
CA ASN A 315 -10.17 -4.46 4.43
C ASN A 315 -9.31 -5.67 4.85
N ALA A 316 -9.89 -6.70 5.51
CA ALA A 316 -9.15 -7.87 6.00
C ALA A 316 -9.01 -8.97 4.93
N TYR A 317 -8.25 -8.67 3.89
CA TYR A 317 -7.96 -9.58 2.77
C TYR A 317 -7.22 -10.84 3.22
N ARG A 318 -7.50 -11.98 2.59
CA ARG A 318 -6.97 -13.30 2.95
C ARG A 318 -6.70 -14.14 1.70
N GLY A 319 -5.77 -15.06 1.84
CA GLY A 319 -5.47 -16.03 0.78
C GLY A 319 -5.19 -15.33 -0.56
N ASN A 320 -5.95 -15.65 -1.60
CA ASN A 320 -5.73 -15.14 -2.95
C ASN A 320 -6.48 -13.84 -3.27
N ASP A 321 -7.05 -13.15 -2.28
CA ASP A 321 -7.90 -11.96 -2.54
C ASP A 321 -7.21 -10.89 -3.40
N PHE A 322 -5.92 -10.61 -3.15
CA PHE A 322 -5.16 -9.65 -3.97
C PHE A 322 -4.88 -10.18 -5.38
N ALA A 323 -4.57 -11.45 -5.51
CA ALA A 323 -4.31 -12.07 -6.81
C ALA A 323 -5.59 -12.08 -7.68
N GLU A 324 -6.75 -12.39 -7.08
CA GLU A 324 -8.06 -12.33 -7.76
C GLU A 324 -8.41 -10.92 -8.23
N ASP A 325 -8.18 -9.90 -7.40
CA ASP A 325 -8.42 -8.49 -7.78
C ASP A 325 -7.49 -8.07 -8.93
N LEU A 326 -6.22 -8.51 -8.93
CA LEU A 326 -5.29 -8.27 -10.03
C LEU A 326 -5.65 -9.05 -11.30
N ASP A 327 -6.13 -10.31 -11.19
CA ASP A 327 -6.58 -11.10 -12.33
C ASP A 327 -7.72 -10.40 -13.07
N ILE A 328 -8.66 -9.78 -12.33
CA ILE A 328 -9.76 -9.00 -12.90
C ILE A 328 -9.23 -7.71 -13.57
N ALA A 329 -8.27 -7.03 -12.93
CA ALA A 329 -7.65 -5.84 -13.50
C ALA A 329 -6.92 -6.16 -14.82
N GLU A 330 -6.15 -7.24 -14.84
CA GLU A 330 -5.43 -7.71 -16.03
C GLU A 330 -6.39 -8.17 -17.14
N GLU A 331 -7.48 -8.84 -16.79
CA GLU A 331 -8.52 -9.22 -17.76
C GLU A 331 -9.13 -7.99 -18.45
N MET A 332 -9.29 -6.88 -17.74
CA MET A 332 -9.75 -5.62 -18.32
C MET A 332 -8.67 -4.96 -19.22
N GLY A 333 -7.41 -5.37 -19.08
CA GLY A 333 -6.28 -4.78 -19.80
C GLY A 333 -5.53 -3.71 -19.01
N CYS A 334 -5.70 -3.65 -17.68
CA CYS A 334 -4.91 -2.77 -16.83
C CYS A 334 -3.44 -3.18 -16.81
N ASN A 335 -2.57 -2.19 -16.91
CA ASN A 335 -1.12 -2.31 -16.62
C ASN A 335 -0.68 -1.42 -15.46
N ALA A 336 -1.61 -0.68 -14.87
CA ALA A 336 -1.37 0.20 -13.74
C ALA A 336 -2.56 0.24 -12.79
N LEU A 337 -2.31 0.42 -11.49
CA LEU A 337 -3.35 0.69 -10.49
C LEU A 337 -2.94 1.86 -9.59
N ARG A 338 -3.89 2.74 -9.29
CA ARG A 338 -3.77 3.66 -8.16
C ARG A 338 -4.38 3.01 -6.93
N LEU A 339 -3.54 2.76 -5.95
CA LEU A 339 -3.90 2.15 -4.68
C LEU A 339 -4.44 3.25 -3.74
N ALA A 340 -5.69 3.62 -3.99
CA ALA A 340 -6.35 4.75 -3.35
C ALA A 340 -6.87 4.36 -1.96
N HIS A 341 -6.89 5.25 -1.00
CA HIS A 341 -6.23 6.56 -0.86
C HIS A 341 -5.23 6.46 0.29
N TYR A 342 -4.54 5.33 0.41
CA TYR A 342 -3.67 4.95 1.52
C TYR A 342 -2.72 3.81 1.11
N PRO A 343 -1.63 3.56 1.85
CA PRO A 343 -0.78 2.40 1.60
C PRO A 343 -1.56 1.09 1.71
N HIS A 344 -1.54 0.28 0.65
CA HIS A 344 -2.13 -1.06 0.65
C HIS A 344 -1.20 -2.09 1.31
N SER A 345 -1.63 -3.36 1.40
CA SER A 345 -0.80 -4.44 1.90
C SER A 345 0.46 -4.63 1.05
N ARG A 346 1.58 -4.99 1.67
CA ARG A 346 2.83 -5.31 0.97
C ARG A 346 2.62 -6.40 -0.11
N GLU A 347 1.67 -7.28 0.10
CA GLU A 347 1.37 -8.38 -0.82
C GLU A 347 0.96 -7.89 -2.22
N ILE A 348 0.13 -6.84 -2.33
CA ILE A 348 -0.28 -6.35 -3.66
C ILE A 348 0.92 -5.78 -4.44
N TYR A 349 1.85 -5.09 -3.76
CA TYR A 349 3.05 -4.57 -4.43
C TYR A 349 3.95 -5.70 -4.93
N HIS A 350 4.13 -6.76 -4.14
CA HIS A 350 4.88 -7.95 -4.57
C HIS A 350 4.26 -8.59 -5.82
N LEU A 351 2.94 -8.73 -5.83
CA LEU A 351 2.24 -9.26 -7.01
C LEU A 351 2.34 -8.32 -8.21
N MET A 352 2.26 -7.01 -8.00
CA MET A 352 2.42 -6.02 -9.07
C MET A 352 3.84 -6.01 -9.63
N ASP A 353 4.86 -6.18 -8.78
CA ASP A 353 6.26 -6.33 -9.21
C ASP A 353 6.42 -7.53 -10.15
N GLU A 354 5.88 -8.69 -9.75
CA GLU A 354 5.94 -9.95 -10.49
C GLU A 354 5.13 -9.90 -11.80
N ARG A 355 4.00 -9.21 -11.79
CA ARG A 355 3.09 -9.10 -12.95
C ARG A 355 3.44 -7.93 -13.88
N GLY A 356 4.43 -7.12 -13.54
CA GLY A 356 4.83 -5.96 -14.33
C GLY A 356 3.80 -4.84 -14.34
N MET A 357 2.99 -4.71 -13.30
CA MET A 357 2.00 -3.64 -13.17
C MET A 357 2.60 -2.43 -12.46
N VAL A 358 2.29 -1.23 -12.94
CA VAL A 358 2.74 0.03 -12.32
C VAL A 358 1.80 0.42 -11.18
N ALA A 359 2.36 0.76 -10.01
CA ALA A 359 1.61 1.17 -8.83
C ALA A 359 1.78 2.67 -8.55
N TRP A 360 0.67 3.38 -8.39
CA TRP A 360 0.61 4.66 -7.70
C TRP A 360 0.19 4.40 -6.26
N THR A 361 1.03 4.73 -5.30
CA THR A 361 0.73 4.64 -3.86
C THR A 361 0.75 6.01 -3.21
N GLU A 362 -0.04 6.21 -2.14
CA GLU A 362 -0.20 7.52 -1.51
C GLU A 362 -0.42 7.43 -0.01
N ILE A 363 -0.11 8.51 0.72
CA ILE A 363 -0.49 8.66 2.13
C ILE A 363 -1.98 9.04 2.24
N PRO A 364 -2.65 8.74 3.38
CA PRO A 364 -4.08 9.00 3.55
C PRO A 364 -4.39 10.48 3.86
N PHE A 365 -3.72 11.41 3.21
CA PHE A 365 -4.04 12.82 3.27
C PHE A 365 -5.16 13.12 2.26
N VAL A 366 -6.41 13.03 2.73
CA VAL A 366 -7.61 13.11 1.90
C VAL A 366 -8.49 14.28 2.37
N ASN A 367 -8.83 15.17 1.45
CA ASN A 367 -9.73 16.30 1.56
C ASN A 367 -9.33 17.33 2.62
N ILE A 368 -9.45 17.01 3.91
CA ILE A 368 -9.40 17.98 5.01
C ILE A 368 -7.99 18.11 5.58
N PHE A 369 -7.52 19.33 5.70
CA PHE A 369 -6.37 19.72 6.51
C PHE A 369 -6.82 20.60 7.68
N ILE A 370 -6.21 20.39 8.84
CA ILE A 370 -6.33 21.24 10.02
C ILE A 370 -4.94 21.53 10.56
N SER A 371 -4.70 22.78 11.00
CA SER A 371 -3.44 23.24 11.61
C SER A 371 -3.24 22.70 13.03
N ASN A 372 -3.33 21.38 13.17
CA ASN A 372 -3.01 20.69 14.42
C ASN A 372 -1.58 20.14 14.30
N PRO A 373 -0.65 20.55 15.18
CA PRO A 373 0.74 20.04 15.14
C PRO A 373 0.84 18.51 15.19
N ALA A 374 -0.03 17.83 15.93
CA ALA A 374 -0.06 16.37 16.00
C ALA A 374 -0.50 15.76 14.66
N TYR A 375 -1.47 16.36 13.97
CA TYR A 375 -1.90 15.93 12.64
C TYR A 375 -0.81 16.13 11.58
N ARG A 376 -0.16 17.33 11.57
CA ARG A 376 0.97 17.63 10.69
C ARG A 376 2.09 16.60 10.88
N GLN A 377 2.50 16.36 12.14
CA GLN A 377 3.51 15.34 12.46
C GLN A 377 3.10 13.93 12.02
N ASN A 378 1.82 13.59 12.15
CA ASN A 378 1.29 12.31 11.73
C ASN A 378 1.40 12.10 10.20
N LEU A 379 1.10 13.12 9.39
CA LEU A 379 1.28 13.06 7.93
C LEU A 379 2.74 12.81 7.54
N LEU A 380 3.68 13.52 8.19
CA LEU A 380 5.13 13.34 7.94
C LEU A 380 5.61 11.93 8.34
N ILE A 381 5.12 11.39 9.46
CA ILE A 381 5.46 10.03 9.90
C ILE A 381 4.90 9.01 8.91
N GLN A 382 3.63 9.11 8.51
CA GLN A 382 3.03 8.18 7.56
C GLN A 382 3.72 8.22 6.18
N LEU A 383 4.25 9.38 5.75
CA LEU A 383 5.05 9.47 4.53
C LEU A 383 6.40 8.75 4.68
N LYS A 384 7.09 8.88 5.82
CA LYS A 384 8.32 8.13 6.11
C LYS A 384 8.06 6.63 6.12
N GLU A 385 7.01 6.19 6.78
CA GLU A 385 6.60 4.80 6.83
C GLU A 385 6.29 4.25 5.44
N LEU A 386 5.52 4.99 4.62
CA LEU A 386 5.23 4.62 3.25
C LEU A 386 6.51 4.42 2.43
N ILE A 387 7.41 5.43 2.43
CA ILE A 387 8.63 5.39 1.63
C ILE A 387 9.54 4.26 2.09
N TYR A 388 9.85 4.15 3.39
CA TYR A 388 10.79 3.15 3.88
C TYR A 388 10.25 1.72 3.79
N GLN A 389 8.95 1.48 4.03
CA GLN A 389 8.38 0.13 3.96
C GLN A 389 8.28 -0.43 2.55
N TYR A 390 8.15 0.44 1.55
CA TYR A 390 7.89 0.03 0.17
C TYR A 390 9.00 0.45 -0.82
N TYR A 391 10.16 0.89 -0.31
CA TYR A 391 11.26 1.47 -1.09
C TYR A 391 11.71 0.58 -2.26
N ASN A 392 11.86 -0.73 -2.04
CA ASN A 392 12.49 -1.65 -2.98
C ASN A 392 11.55 -2.13 -4.12
N HIS A 393 10.25 -1.80 -4.07
CA HIS A 393 9.29 -2.25 -5.08
C HIS A 393 9.49 -1.53 -6.42
N PRO A 394 9.84 -2.25 -7.52
CA PRO A 394 9.99 -1.64 -8.84
C PRO A 394 8.68 -1.14 -9.42
N SER A 395 7.55 -1.75 -9.09
CA SER A 395 6.21 -1.33 -9.52
C SER A 395 5.85 0.09 -9.09
N ILE A 396 6.36 0.56 -7.94
CA ILE A 396 6.01 1.88 -7.42
C ILE A 396 6.62 2.96 -8.30
N LEU A 397 5.74 3.70 -8.97
CA LEU A 397 6.05 4.81 -9.85
C LEU A 397 6.52 6.04 -9.07
N SER A 398 5.78 6.39 -7.99
CA SER A 398 5.92 7.67 -7.30
C SER A 398 5.28 7.64 -5.92
N TRP A 399 5.57 8.68 -5.13
CA TRP A 399 5.01 8.87 -3.79
C TRP A 399 3.87 9.88 -3.84
N GLY A 400 2.63 9.42 -3.63
CA GLY A 400 1.43 10.25 -3.56
C GLY A 400 1.35 11.04 -2.25
N LEU A 401 1.24 12.36 -2.34
CA LEU A 401 1.28 13.27 -1.20
C LEU A 401 -0.10 13.62 -0.68
N PHE A 402 -1.12 13.68 -1.54
CA PHE A 402 -2.49 14.05 -1.17
C PHE A 402 -3.52 13.61 -2.21
N ASN A 403 -4.76 13.50 -1.77
CA ASN A 403 -5.95 13.43 -2.60
C ASN A 403 -6.93 14.55 -2.24
N GLU A 404 -7.33 15.36 -3.23
CA GLU A 404 -8.36 16.41 -3.11
C GLU A 404 -8.15 17.34 -1.91
N ALA A 405 -6.90 17.61 -1.54
CA ALA A 405 -6.59 18.54 -0.47
C ALA A 405 -7.29 19.88 -0.72
N ASN A 406 -7.98 20.41 0.29
CA ASN A 406 -8.84 21.57 0.14
C ASN A 406 -8.34 22.73 0.98
N SER A 407 -7.84 23.78 0.31
CA SER A 407 -7.31 25.00 0.95
C SER A 407 -8.38 26.04 1.30
N GLY A 408 -9.61 25.85 0.84
CA GLY A 408 -10.64 26.90 0.96
C GLY A 408 -11.58 26.78 2.15
N TRP A 409 -11.61 25.63 2.80
CA TRP A 409 -12.68 25.33 3.78
C TRP A 409 -12.25 25.49 5.23
N MET A 410 -10.99 25.24 5.56
CA MET A 410 -10.54 25.29 6.95
C MET A 410 -9.18 25.99 7.10
N GLU A 411 -8.15 25.57 6.35
CA GLU A 411 -6.80 26.12 6.48
C GLU A 411 -5.96 25.95 5.21
N ASP A 412 -4.90 26.76 5.07
CA ASP A 412 -4.00 26.73 3.92
C ASP A 412 -3.17 25.44 3.91
N VAL A 413 -3.36 24.61 2.89
CA VAL A 413 -2.63 23.35 2.69
C VAL A 413 -1.27 23.52 2.00
N ASN A 414 -0.96 24.74 1.52
CA ASN A 414 0.26 24.96 0.71
C ASN A 414 1.54 24.61 1.48
N GLU A 415 1.62 24.99 2.74
CA GLU A 415 2.82 24.74 3.55
C GLU A 415 3.05 23.24 3.79
N ILE A 416 2.00 22.49 4.16
CA ILE A 416 2.14 21.05 4.43
C ILE A 416 2.44 20.25 3.15
N VAL A 417 1.84 20.60 2.01
CA VAL A 417 2.14 19.92 0.74
C VAL A 417 3.59 20.19 0.32
N ALA A 418 4.07 21.43 0.45
CA ALA A 418 5.48 21.76 0.19
C ALA A 418 6.44 20.98 1.11
N GLU A 419 6.11 20.85 2.39
CA GLU A 419 6.91 20.09 3.37
C GLU A 419 6.93 18.59 3.06
N LEU A 420 5.77 18.00 2.74
CA LEU A 420 5.66 16.60 2.34
C LEU A 420 6.48 16.34 1.06
N ASN A 421 6.42 17.25 0.09
CA ASN A 421 7.20 17.15 -1.14
C ASN A 421 8.72 17.18 -0.84
N ALA A 422 9.17 18.14 -0.05
CA ALA A 422 10.58 18.25 0.33
C ALA A 422 11.06 17.01 1.09
N LEU A 423 10.25 16.50 2.03
CA LEU A 423 10.56 15.29 2.78
C LEU A 423 10.65 14.05 1.88
N ALA A 424 9.74 13.89 0.92
CA ALA A 424 9.78 12.76 -0.01
C ALA A 424 11.09 12.74 -0.81
N HIS A 425 11.52 13.91 -1.34
CA HIS A 425 12.79 14.04 -2.07
C HIS A 425 14.03 13.87 -1.19
N GLU A 426 13.97 14.23 0.11
CA GLU A 426 15.03 13.94 1.06
C GLU A 426 15.22 12.43 1.25
N LEU A 427 14.11 11.69 1.34
CA LEU A 427 14.11 10.25 1.62
C LEU A 427 14.39 9.40 0.38
N ASP A 428 13.84 9.80 -0.77
CA ASP A 428 14.01 9.11 -2.05
C ASP A 428 14.24 10.11 -3.19
N THR A 429 15.47 10.19 -3.66
CA THR A 429 15.86 11.02 -4.82
C THR A 429 15.64 10.33 -6.16
N THR A 430 15.09 9.11 -6.17
CA THR A 430 14.99 8.27 -7.38
C THR A 430 13.58 8.19 -7.96
N ARG A 431 12.55 8.56 -7.19
CA ARG A 431 11.16 8.59 -7.62
C ARG A 431 10.58 9.99 -7.52
N PRO A 432 9.71 10.36 -8.47
CA PRO A 432 8.95 11.60 -8.38
C PRO A 432 7.88 11.53 -7.30
N THR A 433 7.38 12.70 -6.94
CA THR A 433 6.19 12.89 -6.11
C THR A 433 4.97 13.18 -6.97
N MET A 434 3.77 12.92 -6.45
CA MET A 434 2.54 13.24 -7.17
C MET A 434 1.40 13.63 -6.21
N GLY A 435 0.41 14.33 -6.77
CA GLY A 435 -0.83 14.68 -6.10
C GLY A 435 -2.05 14.41 -6.99
N ALA A 436 -3.18 14.09 -6.36
CA ALA A 436 -4.48 14.02 -7.02
C ALA A 436 -5.33 15.22 -6.55
N SER A 437 -5.76 16.08 -7.48
CA SER A 437 -6.41 17.33 -7.16
C SER A 437 -7.77 17.51 -7.86
N ASN A 438 -8.72 18.10 -7.17
CA ASN A 438 -9.95 18.61 -7.78
C ASN A 438 -10.00 20.14 -7.80
N GLN A 439 -8.96 20.80 -7.25
CA GLN A 439 -8.82 22.23 -7.11
C GLN A 439 -7.94 22.85 -8.20
N ASN A 440 -8.06 24.17 -8.37
CA ASN A 440 -7.10 24.96 -9.12
C ASN A 440 -6.37 25.87 -8.11
N ASP A 441 -5.31 25.34 -7.50
CA ASP A 441 -4.59 25.99 -6.43
C ASP A 441 -3.07 25.87 -6.61
N ARG A 442 -2.32 26.75 -5.92
CA ARG A 442 -0.85 26.79 -5.97
C ARG A 442 -0.19 25.49 -5.54
N PHE A 443 -0.77 24.76 -4.60
CA PHE A 443 -0.20 23.50 -4.13
C PHE A 443 -0.10 22.41 -5.21
N ASN A 444 -0.83 22.53 -6.32
CA ASN A 444 -0.69 21.65 -7.47
C ASN A 444 0.68 21.76 -8.17
N GLY A 445 1.44 22.81 -7.89
CA GLY A 445 2.78 23.03 -8.44
C GLY A 445 3.93 22.54 -7.55
N TYR A 446 3.66 21.95 -6.38
CA TYR A 446 4.73 21.40 -5.54
C TYR A 446 5.13 19.97 -5.92
N PRO A 447 4.19 19.00 -6.15
CA PRO A 447 4.57 17.68 -6.64
C PRO A 447 5.18 17.74 -8.04
N ASP A 448 6.06 16.79 -8.36
CA ASP A 448 6.64 16.67 -9.72
C ASP A 448 5.57 16.39 -10.77
N TYR A 449 4.56 15.57 -10.42
CA TYR A 449 3.44 15.26 -11.30
C TYR A 449 2.12 15.61 -10.60
N ILE A 450 1.15 16.06 -11.37
CA ILE A 450 -0.20 16.31 -10.90
C ILE A 450 -1.19 15.50 -11.75
N ALA A 451 -2.23 14.99 -11.11
CA ALA A 451 -3.38 14.45 -11.83
C ALA A 451 -4.68 14.98 -11.24
N PHE A 452 -5.72 15.04 -12.04
CA PHE A 452 -6.96 15.70 -11.66
C PHE A 452 -8.12 14.72 -11.57
N ASN A 453 -8.92 14.87 -10.51
CA ASN A 453 -10.21 14.21 -10.34
C ASN A 453 -11.27 15.03 -11.09
N LYS A 454 -11.75 14.52 -12.23
CA LYS A 454 -12.70 15.24 -13.10
C LYS A 454 -13.83 14.32 -13.56
N TYR A 455 -15.04 14.77 -13.26
CA TYR A 455 -16.25 13.97 -13.43
C TYR A 455 -17.26 14.66 -14.37
N PHE A 456 -16.75 15.20 -15.51
CA PHE A 456 -17.60 15.83 -16.53
C PHE A 456 -18.60 14.85 -17.11
N GLY A 457 -19.90 15.22 -17.06
CA GLY A 457 -21.00 14.34 -17.45
C GLY A 457 -21.50 13.44 -16.32
N TRP A 458 -21.00 13.59 -15.08
CA TRP A 458 -21.54 12.94 -13.89
C TRP A 458 -22.05 13.94 -12.85
N TYR A 459 -21.16 14.65 -12.12
CA TYR A 459 -21.56 15.64 -11.12
C TYR A 459 -21.98 16.99 -11.71
N GLY A 460 -21.89 17.15 -12.99
CA GLY A 460 -22.24 18.36 -13.74
C GLY A 460 -21.47 18.44 -15.05
N ASN A 461 -21.74 19.51 -15.81
CA ASN A 461 -21.18 19.74 -17.14
C ASN A 461 -21.58 18.63 -18.14
N ARG A 462 -21.12 18.73 -19.36
CA ARG A 462 -21.30 17.71 -20.39
C ARG A 462 -19.99 16.95 -20.60
N PHE A 463 -20.04 15.82 -21.24
CA PHE A 463 -18.84 15.04 -21.59
C PHE A 463 -17.84 15.85 -22.40
N GLU A 464 -18.33 16.61 -23.38
CA GLU A 464 -17.51 17.40 -24.29
C GLU A 464 -16.72 18.50 -23.59
N ASP A 465 -17.22 19.00 -22.47
CA ASP A 465 -16.54 20.03 -21.67
C ASP A 465 -15.20 19.52 -21.08
N MET A 466 -15.01 18.19 -20.99
CA MET A 466 -13.72 17.58 -20.62
C MET A 466 -12.61 17.94 -21.63
N ALA A 467 -12.93 17.95 -22.94
CA ALA A 467 -11.96 18.27 -23.99
C ALA A 467 -11.42 19.69 -23.82
N ASP A 468 -12.34 20.65 -23.71
CA ASP A 468 -11.98 22.06 -23.56
C ASP A 468 -11.20 22.33 -22.26
N TRP A 469 -11.60 21.65 -21.18
CA TRP A 469 -10.96 21.82 -19.89
C TRP A 469 -9.53 21.29 -19.90
N VAL A 470 -9.31 20.05 -20.38
CA VAL A 470 -8.00 19.40 -20.32
C VAL A 470 -7.00 20.08 -21.24
N ASP A 471 -7.44 20.50 -22.46
CA ASP A 471 -6.58 21.21 -23.40
C ASP A 471 -6.23 22.62 -22.89
N LYS A 472 -7.17 23.30 -22.23
CA LYS A 472 -6.94 24.62 -21.60
C LYS A 472 -6.01 24.54 -20.40
N GLU A 473 -6.14 23.51 -19.54
CA GLU A 473 -5.26 23.30 -18.40
C GLU A 473 -3.82 23.05 -18.85
N HIS A 474 -3.63 22.19 -19.87
CA HIS A 474 -2.32 21.95 -20.45
C HIS A 474 -1.72 23.21 -21.08
N ALA A 475 -2.48 23.96 -21.87
CA ALA A 475 -2.02 25.21 -22.47
C ALA A 475 -1.69 26.29 -21.45
N GLY A 476 -2.39 26.30 -20.30
CA GLY A 476 -2.17 27.24 -19.20
C GLY A 476 -0.93 26.91 -18.35
N HIS A 477 -0.47 25.65 -18.38
CA HIS A 477 0.64 25.13 -17.59
C HIS A 477 1.51 24.17 -18.42
N PRO A 478 2.17 24.65 -19.48
CA PRO A 478 2.87 23.78 -20.44
C PRO A 478 4.09 23.05 -19.85
N GLU A 479 4.59 23.51 -18.70
CA GLU A 479 5.70 22.86 -17.98
C GLU A 479 5.26 21.69 -17.10
N ARG A 480 3.94 21.51 -16.93
CA ARG A 480 3.38 20.61 -15.93
C ARG A 480 3.12 19.23 -16.52
N CYS A 481 3.71 18.17 -15.88
CA CYS A 481 3.32 16.79 -16.16
C CYS A 481 1.94 16.53 -15.55
N MET A 482 0.89 16.60 -16.39
CA MET A 482 -0.50 16.45 -15.93
C MET A 482 -1.15 15.14 -16.36
N GLY A 483 -2.13 14.66 -15.60
CA GLY A 483 -2.93 13.49 -15.90
C GLY A 483 -4.34 13.58 -15.34
N ILE A 484 -5.13 12.53 -15.54
CA ILE A 484 -6.44 12.35 -14.94
C ILE A 484 -6.35 11.19 -13.94
N SER A 485 -6.50 11.50 -12.64
CA SER A 485 -6.43 10.53 -11.56
C SER A 485 -7.76 9.83 -11.31
N GLU A 486 -8.87 10.52 -11.61
CA GLU A 486 -10.21 9.96 -11.42
C GLU A 486 -11.19 10.51 -12.45
N TYR A 487 -11.93 9.60 -13.09
CA TYR A 487 -13.17 9.87 -13.80
C TYR A 487 -14.06 8.63 -13.73
N GLY A 488 -15.37 8.81 -13.52
CA GLY A 488 -16.29 7.68 -13.34
C GLY A 488 -17.72 8.13 -13.07
N ALA A 489 -18.67 7.22 -13.29
CA ALA A 489 -20.07 7.41 -13.02
C ALA A 489 -20.62 6.21 -12.22
N GLY A 490 -21.66 6.43 -11.40
CA GLY A 490 -22.35 5.37 -10.68
C GLY A 490 -23.14 4.46 -11.61
N ALA A 491 -23.23 3.19 -11.25
CA ALA A 491 -24.11 2.22 -11.90
C ALA A 491 -24.55 1.12 -10.93
N ASP A 492 -25.83 0.85 -10.90
CA ASP A 492 -26.41 -0.29 -10.23
C ASP A 492 -26.73 -1.37 -11.26
N VAL A 493 -26.18 -2.57 -11.08
CA VAL A 493 -26.32 -3.71 -11.99
C VAL A 493 -27.77 -4.18 -12.18
N PHE A 494 -28.70 -3.74 -11.33
CA PHE A 494 -30.13 -4.05 -11.42
C PHE A 494 -30.94 -2.93 -12.07
N GLN A 495 -30.30 -1.84 -12.50
CA GLN A 495 -30.97 -0.68 -13.08
C GLN A 495 -30.51 -0.46 -14.52
N GLN A 496 -31.48 -0.45 -15.42
CA GLN A 496 -31.32 -0.19 -16.85
C GLN A 496 -32.34 0.84 -17.30
N SER A 497 -32.04 1.62 -18.32
CA SER A 497 -32.95 2.59 -18.91
C SER A 497 -33.03 2.37 -20.41
N GLU A 498 -34.25 2.47 -20.99
CA GLU A 498 -34.44 2.45 -22.46
C GLU A 498 -33.89 3.74 -23.10
N ASP A 499 -34.03 4.85 -22.38
CA ASP A 499 -33.53 6.16 -22.82
C ASP A 499 -32.25 6.52 -22.08
N LEU A 500 -31.32 7.12 -22.82
CA LEU A 500 -30.05 7.63 -22.24
C LEU A 500 -30.31 8.97 -21.54
N ILE A 501 -30.81 8.91 -20.31
CA ILE A 501 -31.10 10.07 -19.47
C ILE A 501 -30.08 10.17 -18.37
N HIS A 502 -29.47 11.38 -18.22
CA HIS A 502 -28.53 11.66 -17.13
C HIS A 502 -29.22 11.44 -15.77
N PRO A 503 -28.73 10.50 -14.94
CA PRO A 503 -29.30 10.28 -13.62
C PRO A 503 -28.88 11.39 -12.66
N GLU A 504 -29.64 11.58 -11.58
CA GLU A 504 -29.22 12.43 -10.47
C GLU A 504 -28.07 11.75 -9.71
N PRO A 505 -26.85 12.33 -9.66
CA PRO A 505 -25.67 11.67 -9.08
C PRO A 505 -25.78 11.26 -7.60
N TRP A 506 -26.71 11.89 -6.88
CA TRP A 506 -27.00 11.60 -5.47
C TRP A 506 -28.32 10.83 -5.29
N GLY A 507 -28.96 10.46 -6.43
CA GLY A 507 -30.20 9.73 -6.46
C GLY A 507 -30.04 8.22 -6.25
N GLN A 508 -31.17 7.53 -6.21
CA GLN A 508 -31.19 6.06 -6.09
C GLN A 508 -31.22 5.36 -7.46
N TRP A 509 -31.40 6.13 -8.55
CA TRP A 509 -31.47 5.63 -9.91
C TRP A 509 -30.16 5.88 -10.64
N HIS A 510 -29.36 4.81 -10.79
CA HIS A 510 -28.06 4.82 -11.47
C HIS A 510 -28.06 3.74 -12.57
N PRO A 511 -28.68 3.98 -13.73
CA PRO A 511 -28.77 2.99 -14.79
C PRO A 511 -27.39 2.69 -15.39
N GLU A 512 -27.09 1.40 -15.57
CA GLU A 512 -25.78 0.92 -16.00
C GLU A 512 -25.37 1.44 -17.39
N ASN A 513 -26.35 1.59 -18.31
CA ASN A 513 -26.11 2.15 -19.64
C ASN A 513 -25.61 3.61 -19.61
N TRP A 514 -25.96 4.40 -18.57
CA TRP A 514 -25.36 5.73 -18.40
C TRP A 514 -23.88 5.65 -18.04
N GLN A 515 -23.49 4.75 -17.14
CA GLN A 515 -22.08 4.53 -16.82
C GLN A 515 -21.28 4.16 -18.06
N THR A 516 -21.81 3.25 -18.87
CA THR A 516 -21.15 2.81 -20.11
C THR A 516 -20.96 3.99 -21.07
N GLU A 517 -22.00 4.77 -21.31
CA GLU A 517 -21.92 5.97 -22.17
C GLU A 517 -20.95 7.02 -21.63
N TYR A 518 -20.96 7.22 -20.30
CA TYR A 518 -20.01 8.10 -19.63
C TYR A 518 -18.56 7.71 -19.93
N HIS A 519 -18.24 6.42 -19.77
CA HIS A 519 -16.90 5.90 -19.99
C HIS A 519 -16.50 5.95 -21.46
N ILE A 520 -17.40 5.63 -22.39
CA ILE A 520 -17.16 5.74 -23.83
C ILE A 520 -16.78 7.17 -24.22
N ASN A 521 -17.54 8.17 -23.78
CA ASN A 521 -17.31 9.56 -24.16
C ASN A 521 -16.02 10.13 -23.54
N ASN A 522 -15.82 9.94 -22.25
CA ASN A 522 -14.60 10.43 -21.59
C ASN A 522 -13.34 9.73 -22.14
N TRP A 523 -13.38 8.41 -22.36
CA TRP A 523 -12.26 7.69 -22.97
C TRP A 523 -11.93 8.19 -24.36
N ARG A 524 -12.93 8.40 -25.24
CA ARG A 524 -12.73 8.96 -26.59
C ARG A 524 -12.03 10.32 -26.55
N ILE A 525 -12.35 11.14 -25.55
CA ILE A 525 -11.72 12.45 -25.36
C ILE A 525 -10.27 12.29 -24.90
N LEU A 526 -10.02 11.43 -23.89
CA LEU A 526 -8.72 11.37 -23.21
C LEU A 526 -7.68 10.52 -23.96
N LYS A 527 -8.11 9.50 -24.72
CA LYS A 527 -7.21 8.51 -25.30
C LYS A 527 -6.18 9.05 -26.30
N ASP A 528 -6.48 10.14 -26.99
CA ASP A 528 -5.65 10.70 -28.05
C ASP A 528 -4.76 11.88 -27.55
N ARG A 529 -4.80 12.20 -26.25
CA ARG A 529 -4.00 13.26 -25.62
C ARG A 529 -2.71 12.67 -25.04
N GLU A 530 -1.68 12.64 -25.87
CA GLU A 530 -0.38 12.04 -25.55
C GLU A 530 0.32 12.73 -24.37
N TYR A 531 0.05 14.02 -24.13
CA TYR A 531 0.61 14.78 -23.01
C TYR A 531 0.10 14.33 -21.63
N LEU A 532 -1.02 13.59 -21.56
CA LEU A 532 -1.52 13.03 -20.29
C LEU A 532 -0.66 11.84 -19.87
N TRP A 533 0.09 11.98 -18.78
CA TRP A 533 0.91 10.89 -18.29
C TRP A 533 0.09 9.71 -17.73
N CYS A 534 -1.14 9.94 -17.31
CA CYS A 534 -2.08 8.90 -16.89
C CYS A 534 -3.54 9.28 -17.13
N ASN A 535 -4.39 8.23 -17.23
CA ASN A 535 -5.85 8.33 -17.26
C ASN A 535 -6.42 7.18 -16.44
N PHE A 536 -6.74 7.41 -15.15
CA PHE A 536 -7.21 6.37 -14.24
C PHE A 536 -8.71 6.45 -14.00
N ILE A 537 -9.37 5.31 -14.15
CA ILE A 537 -10.81 5.14 -13.95
C ILE A 537 -11.12 5.15 -12.45
N TRP A 538 -12.14 5.90 -12.04
CA TRP A 538 -12.74 5.77 -10.71
C TRP A 538 -14.04 4.98 -10.79
N VAL A 539 -14.06 3.71 -10.47
CA VAL A 539 -13.08 2.85 -9.79
C VAL A 539 -13.22 1.43 -10.36
N LEU A 540 -12.27 0.53 -10.14
CA LEU A 540 -12.38 -0.83 -10.67
C LEU A 540 -13.51 -1.63 -9.98
N PHE A 541 -13.60 -1.55 -8.65
CA PHE A 541 -14.57 -2.27 -7.85
C PHE A 541 -15.48 -1.33 -7.07
N ASP A 542 -16.75 -1.63 -6.97
CA ASP A 542 -17.60 -1.02 -5.95
C ASP A 542 -17.00 -1.25 -4.57
N PHE A 543 -17.19 -0.30 -3.64
CA PHE A 543 -16.62 -0.38 -2.29
C PHE A 543 -17.53 0.23 -1.23
N GLY A 544 -17.24 -0.06 0.04
CA GLY A 544 -18.01 0.44 1.19
C GLY A 544 -17.78 1.94 1.42
N SER A 545 -18.85 2.72 1.42
CA SER A 545 -18.88 4.13 1.76
C SER A 545 -20.14 4.45 2.54
N SER A 546 -20.03 4.48 3.87
CA SER A 546 -21.19 4.62 4.77
C SER A 546 -21.95 5.94 4.60
N GLY A 547 -21.34 6.96 4.00
CA GLY A 547 -21.94 8.25 3.71
C GLY A 547 -22.94 8.22 2.54
N ARG A 548 -22.77 7.28 1.62
CA ARG A 548 -23.54 7.23 0.36
C ARG A 548 -24.92 6.62 0.52
N ARG A 549 -25.85 7.11 -0.33
CA ARG A 549 -27.28 6.72 -0.30
C ARG A 549 -27.83 6.39 -1.69
N GLU A 550 -27.02 6.57 -2.70
CA GLU A 550 -27.30 6.29 -4.09
C GLU A 550 -27.39 4.79 -4.38
N GLY A 551 -27.96 4.44 -5.54
CA GLY A 551 -28.14 3.08 -5.99
C GLY A 551 -29.15 2.28 -5.14
N THR A 552 -29.23 0.98 -5.39
CA THR A 552 -30.11 0.05 -4.68
C THR A 552 -29.59 -0.29 -3.28
N ILE A 553 -28.27 -0.24 -3.07
CA ILE A 553 -27.63 -0.63 -1.82
C ILE A 553 -26.97 0.59 -1.17
N PRO A 554 -27.62 1.28 -0.21
CA PRO A 554 -27.01 2.36 0.53
C PRO A 554 -25.72 1.93 1.25
N GLY A 555 -24.77 2.84 1.40
CA GLY A 555 -23.47 2.55 2.00
C GLY A 555 -22.46 1.96 1.01
N ARG A 556 -22.71 2.14 -0.29
CA ARG A 556 -21.81 1.77 -1.39
C ARG A 556 -21.44 2.98 -2.22
N ASN A 557 -20.18 3.02 -2.65
CA ASN A 557 -19.81 3.74 -3.85
C ASN A 557 -19.96 2.76 -5.01
N ASP A 558 -20.90 3.03 -5.90
CA ASP A 558 -21.32 2.17 -7.01
C ASP A 558 -20.66 2.52 -8.34
N LYS A 559 -19.57 3.33 -8.29
CA LYS A 559 -18.81 3.70 -9.50
C LYS A 559 -17.88 2.59 -10.01
N GLY A 560 -17.81 1.45 -9.32
CA GLY A 560 -17.05 0.29 -9.78
C GLY A 560 -17.50 -0.16 -11.17
N LEU A 561 -16.53 -0.62 -11.96
CA LEU A 561 -16.81 -1.36 -13.20
C LEU A 561 -17.10 -2.85 -12.91
N VAL A 562 -16.89 -3.26 -11.68
CA VAL A 562 -17.18 -4.60 -11.16
C VAL A 562 -17.87 -4.46 -9.81
N SER A 563 -18.87 -5.29 -9.57
CA SER A 563 -19.63 -5.31 -8.32
C SER A 563 -18.74 -5.56 -7.09
N TYR A 564 -19.19 -5.12 -5.92
CA TYR A 564 -18.46 -5.23 -4.65
C TYR A 564 -18.01 -6.65 -4.30
N ASP A 565 -18.80 -7.66 -4.68
CA ASP A 565 -18.50 -9.08 -4.47
C ASP A 565 -17.65 -9.71 -5.59
N ARG A 566 -17.20 -8.93 -6.57
CA ARG A 566 -16.38 -9.33 -7.74
C ARG A 566 -17.09 -10.27 -8.72
N LYS A 567 -18.41 -10.48 -8.59
CA LYS A 567 -19.13 -11.48 -9.41
C LYS A 567 -19.68 -10.93 -10.72
N ILE A 568 -20.00 -9.64 -10.76
CA ILE A 568 -20.64 -9.02 -11.92
C ILE A 568 -19.71 -7.96 -12.49
N LYS A 569 -19.32 -8.12 -13.74
CA LYS A 569 -18.61 -7.13 -14.54
C LYS A 569 -19.66 -6.32 -15.28
N LYS A 570 -19.68 -5.00 -15.09
CA LYS A 570 -20.62 -4.08 -15.73
C LYS A 570 -20.22 -3.86 -17.19
N ASP A 571 -21.12 -3.35 -18.02
CA ASP A 571 -20.87 -3.14 -19.47
C ASP A 571 -19.63 -2.29 -19.74
N ALA A 572 -19.39 -1.25 -18.94
CA ALA A 572 -18.20 -0.42 -19.05
C ALA A 572 -16.88 -1.19 -18.86
N PHE A 573 -16.87 -2.29 -18.09
CA PHE A 573 -15.70 -3.19 -17.99
C PHE A 573 -15.36 -3.80 -19.35
N TYR A 574 -16.35 -4.31 -20.07
CA TYR A 574 -16.14 -4.92 -21.38
C TYR A 574 -15.74 -3.90 -22.45
N PHE A 575 -16.24 -2.66 -22.33
CA PHE A 575 -15.77 -1.56 -23.16
C PHE A 575 -14.26 -1.34 -23.02
N TYR A 576 -13.74 -1.29 -21.80
CA TYR A 576 -12.28 -1.14 -21.58
C TYR A 576 -11.51 -2.39 -21.97
N LYS A 577 -12.03 -3.58 -21.69
CA LYS A 577 -11.42 -4.85 -22.13
C LYS A 577 -11.22 -4.87 -23.63
N ALA A 578 -12.19 -4.45 -24.41
CA ALA A 578 -12.11 -4.37 -25.87
C ALA A 578 -11.09 -3.31 -26.38
N ASN A 579 -10.89 -2.21 -25.62
CA ASN A 579 -10.01 -1.10 -26.03
C ASN A 579 -8.56 -1.25 -25.52
N TRP A 580 -8.35 -1.94 -24.40
CA TRP A 580 -7.03 -2.06 -23.77
C TRP A 580 -6.34 -3.39 -24.08
N ASN A 581 -7.09 -4.46 -24.34
CA ASN A 581 -6.55 -5.74 -24.79
C ASN A 581 -6.42 -5.77 -26.30
N LYS A 582 -5.22 -5.67 -26.82
CA LYS A 582 -4.94 -5.66 -28.27
C LYS A 582 -5.20 -7.02 -28.94
N ASP A 583 -5.24 -8.09 -28.17
CA ASP A 583 -5.41 -9.46 -28.67
C ASP A 583 -6.90 -9.86 -28.79
N GLU A 584 -7.81 -9.10 -28.19
CA GLU A 584 -9.26 -9.28 -28.32
C GLU A 584 -9.85 -8.18 -29.23
N GLN A 585 -9.79 -8.37 -30.54
CA GLN A 585 -10.55 -7.54 -31.48
C GLN A 585 -12.03 -7.88 -31.37
N ILE A 586 -12.73 -7.19 -30.47
CA ILE A 586 -14.18 -7.18 -30.46
C ILE A 586 -14.62 -6.09 -31.45
N LEU A 587 -15.17 -6.51 -32.57
CA LEU A 587 -15.83 -5.62 -33.54
C LEU A 587 -17.18 -5.18 -32.93
N TYR A 588 -17.28 -3.89 -32.59
CA TYR A 588 -18.57 -3.24 -32.32
C TYR A 588 -19.10 -2.59 -33.59
#